data_609958377220037eaac9e40f552daa6d
#
_entry.id   609958377220037eaac9e40f552daa6d
#
_cell.length_a   1.000
_cell.length_b   1.000
_cell.length_c   1.000
_cell.angle_alpha   90.00
_cell.angle_beta   90.00
_cell.angle_gamma   90.00
#
_symmetry.space_group_name_H-M   'P 1'
#
loop_
_entity.id
_entity.type
_entity.pdbx_description
1 polymer ?
#
loop_
_entity_poly.entity_id
_entity_poly.type
_entity_poly.pdbx_seq_one_letter_code
_entity_poly.pdbx_strand_id
1 'polypeptide(L)'
;MPNSIKFYLPRVEGYLDVVREIASRYGSMSLIEFDGYFEGKFEPNKYTRVEVHTTRINEKNIIEFANSVRVKLEQKSLALEFNNKLILVNETKTTP
;
A
#
# COMPACT_ATOMS: atom_id res chain seq x y z
N MET A 1 5.20 14.83 -15.30
CA MET A 1 4.87 13.39 -15.25
C MET A 1 4.17 13.04 -13.96
N PRO A 2 3.10 12.28 -13.99
CA PRO A 2 2.46 11.84 -12.75
C PRO A 2 3.32 10.84 -12.00
N ASN A 3 3.19 10.85 -10.69
CA ASN A 3 3.83 9.85 -9.86
C ASN A 3 2.99 8.58 -9.87
N SER A 4 3.63 7.44 -9.79
CA SER A 4 2.96 6.14 -9.72
C SER A 4 3.16 5.56 -8.33
N ILE A 5 2.06 5.18 -7.69
CA ILE A 5 2.09 4.60 -6.36
C ILE A 5 1.36 3.28 -6.39
N LYS A 6 1.97 2.24 -5.81
CA LYS A 6 1.34 0.94 -5.66
C LYS A 6 1.37 0.56 -4.20
N PHE A 7 0.19 0.37 -3.62
CA PHE A 7 0.09 -0.11 -2.24
C PHE A 7 -0.23 -1.60 -2.28
N TYR A 8 0.53 -2.39 -1.54
CA TYR A 8 0.31 -3.83 -1.45
C TYR A 8 -0.43 -4.12 -0.15
N LEU A 9 -1.74 -4.25 -0.23
CA LEU A 9 -2.59 -4.36 0.95
C LEU A 9 -2.96 -5.82 1.22
N PRO A 10 -2.74 -6.29 2.45
CA PRO A 10 -3.28 -7.60 2.83
C PRO A 10 -4.79 -7.49 2.97
N ARG A 11 -5.50 -8.54 2.58
CA ARG A 11 -6.96 -8.55 2.65
C ARG A 11 -7.43 -8.98 4.03
N VAL A 12 -7.07 -8.17 5.02
CA VAL A 12 -7.46 -8.38 6.42
C VAL A 12 -8.58 -7.43 6.78
N GLU A 13 -9.11 -7.57 8.00
CA GLU A 13 -10.18 -6.70 8.45
C GLU A 13 -9.78 -5.23 8.34
N GLY A 14 -10.67 -4.43 7.79
CA GLY A 14 -10.44 -3.00 7.60
C GLY A 14 -9.86 -2.62 6.25
N TYR A 15 -9.45 -3.60 5.42
CA TYR A 15 -8.80 -3.24 4.17
C TYR A 15 -9.73 -2.49 3.20
N LEU A 16 -11.03 -2.77 3.23
CA LEU A 16 -11.96 -2.04 2.36
C LEU A 16 -12.09 -0.58 2.74
N ASP A 17 -12.00 -0.27 4.03
CA ASP A 17 -12.00 1.12 4.48
C ASP A 17 -10.75 1.85 3.99
N VAL A 18 -9.61 1.15 3.99
CA VAL A 18 -8.37 1.71 3.46
C VAL A 18 -8.50 1.97 1.96
N VAL A 19 -9.08 1.03 1.22
CA VAL A 19 -9.31 1.20 -0.21
C VAL A 19 -10.17 2.44 -0.47
N ARG A 20 -11.24 2.62 0.31
CA ARG A 20 -12.09 3.81 0.18
C ARG A 20 -11.34 5.09 0.51
N GLU A 21 -10.48 5.04 1.51
CA GLU A 21 -9.68 6.20 1.89
C GLU A 21 -8.71 6.58 0.76
N ILE A 22 -8.07 5.59 0.15
CA ILE A 22 -7.18 5.84 -0.98
C ILE A 22 -7.95 6.45 -2.15
N ALA A 23 -9.11 5.89 -2.46
CA ALA A 23 -9.95 6.44 -3.53
C ALA A 23 -10.34 7.87 -3.27
N SER A 24 -10.73 8.19 -2.04
CA SER A 24 -11.11 9.53 -1.66
C SER A 24 -9.94 10.51 -1.75
N ARG A 25 -8.75 10.04 -1.38
CA ARG A 25 -7.55 10.88 -1.34
C ARG A 25 -7.00 11.18 -2.74
N TYR A 26 -7.05 10.22 -3.64
CA TYR A 26 -6.41 10.34 -4.95
C TYR A 26 -7.37 10.41 -6.13
N GLY A 27 -8.64 10.22 -5.89
CA GLY A 27 -9.67 10.37 -6.90
C GLY A 27 -9.91 9.16 -7.78
N SER A 28 -8.87 8.49 -8.21
CA SER A 28 -9.02 7.29 -9.03
C SER A 28 -7.92 6.30 -8.72
N MET A 29 -8.23 5.03 -8.93
CA MET A 29 -7.27 3.95 -8.65
C MET A 29 -7.68 2.71 -9.39
N SER A 30 -6.73 1.79 -9.55
CA SER A 30 -6.98 0.45 -10.09
C SER A 30 -6.72 -0.57 -8.99
N LEU A 31 -7.54 -1.61 -8.94
CA LEU A 31 -7.40 -2.70 -7.97
C LEU A 31 -7.03 -3.97 -8.70
N ILE A 32 -6.00 -4.63 -8.21
CA ILE A 32 -5.55 -5.90 -8.77
C ILE A 32 -5.37 -6.88 -7.62
N GLU A 33 -6.12 -7.97 -7.65
CA GLU A 33 -5.98 -9.03 -6.66
C GLU A 33 -4.83 -9.93 -7.11
N PHE A 34 -4.05 -10.42 -6.17
CA PHE A 34 -2.95 -11.30 -6.52
C PHE A 34 -2.65 -12.30 -5.41
N ASP A 35 -1.98 -13.38 -5.80
CA ASP A 35 -1.52 -14.38 -4.87
C ASP A 35 -0.12 -14.01 -4.39
N GLY A 36 0.20 -14.39 -3.16
CA GLY A 36 1.50 -14.09 -2.62
C GLY A 36 2.16 -15.31 -2.01
N TYR A 37 3.43 -15.17 -1.71
CA TYR A 37 4.18 -16.13 -0.91
C TYR A 37 4.70 -15.41 0.32
N PHE A 38 4.54 -16.05 1.46
CA PHE A 38 5.05 -15.49 2.71
C PHE A 38 5.68 -16.63 3.50
N GLU A 39 6.96 -16.47 3.84
CA GLU A 39 7.72 -17.50 4.53
C GLU A 39 7.62 -18.86 3.84
N GLY A 40 7.69 -18.85 2.51
CA GLY A 40 7.65 -20.06 1.72
C GLY A 40 6.28 -20.67 1.52
N LYS A 41 5.23 -20.05 2.04
CA LYS A 41 3.87 -20.56 1.90
C LYS A 41 3.09 -19.77 0.86
N PHE A 42 2.40 -20.48 0.00
CA PHE A 42 1.53 -19.88 -0.99
C PHE A 42 0.27 -19.34 -0.31
N GLU A 43 -0.04 -18.08 -0.59
CA GLU A 43 -1.21 -17.41 -0.02
C GLU A 43 -2.08 -16.87 -1.15
N PRO A 44 -3.04 -17.68 -1.63
CA PRO A 44 -3.90 -17.22 -2.74
C PRO A 44 -4.90 -16.16 -2.29
N ASN A 45 -5.08 -15.16 -3.14
CA ASN A 45 -6.09 -14.11 -2.97
C ASN A 45 -6.04 -13.38 -1.62
N LYS A 46 -4.87 -13.26 -1.03
CA LYS A 46 -4.73 -12.59 0.25
C LYS A 46 -4.26 -11.15 0.15
N TYR A 47 -3.99 -10.69 -1.06
CA TYR A 47 -3.44 -9.35 -1.27
C TYR A 47 -4.18 -8.62 -2.38
N THR A 48 -4.25 -7.31 -2.25
CA THR A 48 -4.76 -6.44 -3.30
C THR A 48 -3.73 -5.36 -3.54
N ARG A 49 -3.37 -5.17 -4.80
CA ARG A 49 -2.50 -4.07 -5.18
C ARG A 49 -3.37 -2.91 -5.64
N VAL A 50 -3.19 -1.76 -5.00
CA VAL A 50 -3.90 -0.55 -5.36
C VAL A 50 -2.92 0.34 -6.11
N GLU A 51 -3.23 0.66 -7.36
CA GLU A 51 -2.39 1.53 -8.17
C GLU A 51 -3.03 2.90 -8.32
N VAL A 52 -2.25 3.93 -8.03
CA VAL A 52 -2.68 5.32 -8.12
C VAL A 52 -1.67 6.10 -8.95
N HIS A 53 -2.17 6.98 -9.79
CA HIS A 53 -1.33 7.93 -10.54
C HIS A 53 -1.75 9.33 -10.15
N THR A 54 -0.82 10.11 -9.65
CA THR A 54 -1.12 11.45 -9.18
C THR A 54 0.07 12.38 -9.43
N THR A 55 -0.21 13.67 -9.59
CA THR A 55 0.82 14.65 -9.91
C THR A 55 1.39 15.37 -8.70
N ARG A 56 0.68 15.37 -7.59
CA ARG A 56 1.02 16.25 -6.47
C ARG A 56 1.25 15.50 -5.17
N ILE A 57 2.30 14.70 -5.15
CA ILE A 57 2.60 14.01 -3.92
C ILE A 57 4.10 13.77 -3.84
N ASN A 58 4.66 13.87 -2.65
CA ASN A 58 6.05 13.56 -2.45
C ASN A 58 6.20 12.27 -1.64
N GLU A 59 7.38 11.69 -1.69
CA GLU A 59 7.66 10.41 -1.06
C GLU A 59 7.40 10.43 0.45
N LYS A 60 7.76 11.53 1.11
CA LYS A 60 7.57 11.65 2.56
C LYS A 60 6.10 11.51 2.94
N ASN A 61 5.23 12.21 2.21
CA ASN A 61 3.79 12.15 2.49
C ASN A 61 3.23 10.76 2.24
N ILE A 62 3.71 10.09 1.20
CA ILE A 62 3.30 8.73 0.90
C ILE A 62 3.71 7.78 2.01
N ILE A 63 4.93 7.92 2.51
CA ILE A 63 5.42 7.06 3.60
C ILE A 63 4.61 7.29 4.87
N GLU A 64 4.30 8.54 5.19
CA GLU A 64 3.48 8.86 6.36
C GLU A 64 2.09 8.25 6.24
N PHE A 65 1.48 8.37 5.07
CA PHE A 65 0.17 7.78 4.83
C PHE A 65 0.23 6.26 4.91
N ALA A 66 1.24 5.65 4.29
CA ALA A 66 1.41 4.20 4.33
C ALA A 66 1.59 3.70 5.77
N ASN A 67 2.29 4.46 6.60
CA ASN A 67 2.45 4.08 7.99
C ASN A 67 1.10 4.09 8.72
N SER A 68 0.25 5.07 8.45
CA SER A 68 -1.08 5.12 9.06
C SER A 68 -1.94 3.93 8.59
N VAL A 69 -1.80 3.54 7.33
CA VAL A 69 -2.49 2.37 6.79
C VAL A 69 -1.99 1.10 7.48
N ARG A 70 -0.68 0.98 7.66
CA ARG A 70 -0.09 -0.17 8.34
C ARG A 70 -0.67 -0.33 9.75
N VAL A 71 -0.73 0.76 10.49
CA VAL A 71 -1.28 0.74 11.84
C VAL A 71 -2.76 0.36 11.83
N LYS A 72 -3.52 0.94 10.91
CA LYS A 72 -4.95 0.66 10.80
C LYS A 72 -5.22 -0.81 10.48
N LEU A 73 -4.38 -1.43 9.67
CA LEU A 73 -4.52 -2.84 9.31
C LEU A 73 -3.79 -3.78 10.27
N GLU A 74 -3.20 -3.23 11.34
CA GLU A 74 -2.50 -3.98 12.38
C GLU A 74 -1.40 -4.87 11.81
N GLN A 75 -0.63 -4.32 10.87
CA GLN A 75 0.47 -5.05 10.23
C GLN A 75 1.80 -4.61 10.81
N LYS A 76 2.75 -5.53 10.86
CA LYS A 76 4.12 -5.21 11.29
C LYS A 76 4.87 -4.45 10.19
N SER A 77 4.52 -4.70 8.96
CA SER A 77 5.11 -4.00 7.83
C SER A 77 4.08 -3.87 6.71
N LEU A 78 4.31 -2.90 5.84
CA LEU A 78 3.49 -2.67 4.67
C LEU A 78 4.41 -2.30 3.52
N ALA A 79 4.23 -2.95 2.38
CA ALA A 79 5.03 -2.67 1.20
C ALA A 79 4.29 -1.73 0.27
N LEU A 80 5.04 -0.83 -0.35
CA LEU A 80 4.51 0.03 -1.40
C LEU A 80 5.61 0.28 -2.42
N GLU A 81 5.22 0.73 -3.59
CA GLU A 81 6.18 1.21 -4.58
C GLU A 81 5.84 2.66 -4.91
N PHE A 82 6.86 3.48 -4.92
CA PHE A 82 6.75 4.87 -5.33
C PHE A 82 7.67 5.09 -6.50
N ASN A 83 7.08 5.32 -7.67
CA ASN A 83 7.84 5.47 -8.92
C ASN A 83 8.80 4.31 -9.16
N ASN A 84 8.28 3.08 -8.97
CA ASN A 84 9.01 1.82 -9.15
C ASN A 84 10.08 1.56 -8.10
N LYS A 85 10.12 2.34 -7.03
CA LYS A 85 11.03 2.11 -5.91
C LYS A 85 10.26 1.42 -4.81
N LEU A 86 10.70 0.24 -4.42
CA LEU A 86 10.06 -0.50 -3.33
C LEU A 86 10.42 0.12 -1.99
N ILE A 87 9.41 0.37 -1.19
CA ILE A 87 9.57 0.93 0.15
C ILE A 87 8.84 0.04 1.14
N LEU A 88 9.52 -0.32 2.21
CA LEU A 88 8.92 -1.10 3.27
C LEU A 88 8.74 -0.21 4.50
N VAL A 89 7.50 -0.08 4.94
CA VAL A 89 7.17 0.69 6.14
C VAL A 89 6.91 -0.31 7.25
N ASN A 90 7.58 -0.16 8.38
CA ASN A 90 7.43 -1.12 9.47
C ASN A 90 7.23 -0.44 10.82
N GLU A 91 6.97 -1.25 11.84
CA GLU A 91 6.57 -0.75 13.16
C GLU A 91 7.67 -0.05 13.94
N THR A 92 8.92 -0.34 13.64
CA THR A 92 10.02 0.26 14.39
C THR A 92 10.42 1.59 13.81
N LYS A 93 10.42 1.68 12.49
CA LYS A 93 10.91 2.85 11.82
C LYS A 93 10.63 2.75 10.34
N THR A 94 10.30 3.87 9.75
CA THR A 94 10.22 3.95 8.31
C THR A 94 11.63 4.10 7.77
N THR A 95 12.06 3.17 6.96
CA THR A 95 13.34 3.28 6.30
C THR A 95 13.11 3.52 4.82
N PRO A 96 13.74 4.56 4.31
CA PRO A 96 13.69 4.78 2.88
C PRO A 96 14.42 3.69 2.15
#